data_de4af958e21b7402cb9761f3972f2eb9
#
_entry.id   de4af958e21b7402cb9761f3972f2eb9
#
_cell.length_a   1.000
_cell.length_b   1.000
_cell.length_c   1.000
_cell.angle_alpha   90.00
_cell.angle_beta   90.00
_cell.angle_gamma   90.00
#
_symmetry.space_group_name_H-M   'P 1'
#
loop_
_entity.id
_entity.type
_entity.pdbx_description
1 polymer ?
#
loop_
_entity_poly.entity_id
_entity_poly.type
_entity_poly.pdbx_seq_one_letter_code
_entity_poly.pdbx_strand_id
1 'polypeptide(L)'
;MIASAPSPSTIRWVMVTRPAPDADRLAAQVRALGFEVVMSPVIKVVWRGQVPRLAGMAGLVFTSANGVRALCHHLTVIPADVATLPVYAVGAATGAAANAAGFTNITEASGDVETLAARIKADAATLGSFSGPLLHVAGTQRAGDLAAHLDRVATVERCVLYEAQPCSSLMPAALSILKSDASAVAIPLFSPRSARLLADQFHRAGCVAALGLVIPLCLSEAVAKSAHAAGFSHARIR
;
A
#
# COMPACT_ATOMS: atom_id res chain seq x y z
N MET A 1 -9.01 -34.67 10.81
CA MET A 1 -7.53 -34.64 10.74
C MET A 1 -7.11 -33.25 10.32
N ILE A 2 -6.53 -32.47 11.24
CA ILE A 2 -5.98 -31.15 10.92
C ILE A 2 -4.64 -31.42 10.21
N ALA A 3 -4.56 -31.09 8.91
CA ALA A 3 -3.32 -31.21 8.17
C ALA A 3 -2.24 -30.37 8.87
N SER A 4 -1.11 -30.99 9.17
CA SER A 4 0.05 -30.31 9.77
C SER A 4 0.47 -29.17 8.86
N ALA A 5 0.78 -27.99 9.46
CA ALA A 5 1.25 -26.85 8.69
C ALA A 5 2.53 -27.22 7.91
N PRO A 6 2.63 -26.90 6.61
CA PRO A 6 3.81 -27.20 5.82
C PRO A 6 5.06 -26.57 6.44
N SER A 7 6.17 -27.32 6.44
CA SER A 7 7.46 -26.85 6.93
C SER A 7 7.99 -25.72 6.02
N PRO A 8 8.75 -24.74 6.55
CA PRO A 8 9.43 -23.72 5.74
C PRO A 8 10.31 -24.29 4.63
N SER A 9 10.83 -25.51 4.81
CA SER A 9 11.66 -26.25 3.84
C SER A 9 10.88 -26.72 2.59
N THR A 10 9.54 -26.61 2.58
CA THR A 10 8.69 -27.00 1.42
C THR A 10 8.28 -25.80 0.55
N ILE A 11 8.52 -24.57 0.99
CA ILE A 11 8.16 -23.39 0.19
C ILE A 11 9.12 -23.28 -0.99
N ARG A 12 8.55 -23.29 -2.18
CA ARG A 12 9.24 -23.06 -3.45
C ARG A 12 8.87 -21.73 -4.06
N TRP A 13 7.58 -21.39 -4.01
CA TRP A 13 7.02 -20.22 -4.68
C TRP A 13 6.62 -19.13 -3.71
N VAL A 14 6.88 -17.88 -4.08
CA VAL A 14 6.29 -16.72 -3.41
C VAL A 14 5.37 -16.00 -4.40
N MET A 15 4.08 -15.96 -4.07
CA MET A 15 3.09 -15.22 -4.85
C MET A 15 3.06 -13.76 -4.38
N VAL A 16 3.46 -12.84 -5.27
CA VAL A 16 3.45 -11.41 -5.00
C VAL A 16 2.13 -10.80 -5.44
N THR A 17 1.38 -10.26 -4.47
CA THR A 17 0.00 -9.76 -4.65
C THR A 17 -0.11 -8.23 -4.66
N ARG A 18 1.01 -7.51 -4.45
CA ARG A 18 1.07 -6.05 -4.50
C ARG A 18 0.98 -5.54 -5.93
N PRO A 19 0.52 -4.29 -6.16
CA PRO A 19 0.67 -3.63 -7.45
C PRO A 19 2.12 -3.18 -7.68
N ALA A 20 2.49 -2.99 -8.98
CA ALA A 20 3.73 -2.32 -9.34
C ALA A 20 3.76 -0.86 -8.81
N PRO A 21 4.94 -0.28 -8.55
CA PRO A 21 6.27 -0.88 -8.62
C PRO A 21 6.71 -1.63 -7.35
N ASP A 22 5.89 -1.63 -6.31
CA ASP A 22 6.22 -2.28 -5.04
C ASP A 22 6.31 -3.81 -5.19
N ALA A 23 5.53 -4.37 -6.12
CA ALA A 23 5.61 -5.77 -6.49
C ALA A 23 6.98 -6.15 -7.06
N ASP A 24 7.52 -5.32 -7.95
CA ASP A 24 8.80 -5.59 -8.62
C ASP A 24 9.96 -5.57 -7.63
N ARG A 25 9.95 -4.61 -6.69
CA ARG A 25 10.95 -4.54 -5.62
C ARG A 25 10.90 -5.77 -4.72
N LEU A 26 9.70 -6.17 -4.28
CA LEU A 26 9.53 -7.36 -3.46
C LEU A 26 9.96 -8.62 -4.22
N ALA A 27 9.58 -8.74 -5.49
CA ALA A 27 9.97 -9.86 -6.34
C ALA A 27 11.50 -10.01 -6.47
N ALA A 28 12.21 -8.88 -6.65
CA ALA A 28 13.68 -8.88 -6.71
C ALA A 28 14.30 -9.36 -5.38
N GLN A 29 13.79 -8.87 -4.25
CA GLN A 29 14.25 -9.30 -2.92
C GLN A 29 14.01 -10.80 -2.67
N VAL A 30 12.83 -11.30 -3.05
CA VAL A 30 12.46 -12.70 -2.87
C VAL A 30 13.32 -13.62 -3.74
N ARG A 31 13.58 -13.24 -5.00
CA ARG A 31 14.48 -14.00 -5.89
C ARG A 31 15.92 -14.03 -5.36
N ALA A 32 16.40 -12.93 -4.77
CA ALA A 32 17.72 -12.88 -4.14
C ALA A 32 17.86 -13.85 -2.95
N LEU A 33 16.73 -14.23 -2.32
CA LEU A 33 16.68 -15.25 -1.27
C LEU A 33 16.55 -16.70 -1.81
N GLY A 34 16.55 -16.88 -3.13
CA GLY A 34 16.51 -18.20 -3.77
C GLY A 34 15.12 -18.76 -4.02
N PHE A 35 14.04 -17.97 -3.81
CA PHE A 35 12.68 -18.42 -4.09
C PHE A 35 12.23 -18.08 -5.52
N GLU A 36 11.41 -18.96 -6.08
CA GLU A 36 10.67 -18.66 -7.32
C GLU A 36 9.56 -17.64 -7.03
N VAL A 37 9.32 -16.73 -7.98
CA VAL A 37 8.31 -15.69 -7.82
C VAL A 37 7.25 -15.79 -8.89
N VAL A 38 5.98 -15.79 -8.45
CA VAL A 38 4.84 -15.62 -9.33
C VAL A 38 4.10 -14.32 -9.00
N MET A 39 3.86 -13.49 -10.02
CA MET A 39 3.14 -12.23 -9.87
C MET A 39 1.65 -12.46 -10.04
N SER A 40 0.85 -12.04 -9.06
CA SER A 40 -0.62 -12.05 -9.15
C SER A 40 -1.20 -10.90 -8.32
N PRO A 41 -1.09 -9.65 -8.81
CA PRO A 41 -1.58 -8.50 -8.06
C PRO A 41 -3.10 -8.55 -7.86
N VAL A 42 -3.55 -8.37 -6.63
CA VAL A 42 -4.99 -8.32 -6.28
C VAL A 42 -5.58 -6.93 -6.43
N ILE A 43 -4.72 -5.92 -6.61
CA ILE A 43 -5.08 -4.52 -6.81
C ILE A 43 -4.24 -3.97 -7.95
N LYS A 44 -4.85 -3.18 -8.83
CA LYS A 44 -4.18 -2.30 -9.78
C LYS A 44 -4.41 -0.84 -9.38
N VAL A 45 -3.39 -0.01 -9.56
CA VAL A 45 -3.50 1.44 -9.36
C VAL A 45 -3.84 2.08 -10.71
N VAL A 46 -4.92 2.87 -10.72
CA VAL A 46 -5.37 3.62 -11.89
C VAL A 46 -5.31 5.10 -11.56
N TRP A 47 -4.65 5.87 -12.41
CA TRP A 47 -4.56 7.31 -12.24
C TRP A 47 -5.91 7.96 -12.52
N ARG A 48 -6.25 8.98 -11.75
CA ARG A 48 -7.54 9.68 -11.79
C ARG A 48 -7.35 11.18 -11.68
N GLY A 49 -8.43 11.89 -11.93
CA GLY A 49 -8.52 13.32 -11.66
C GLY A 49 -7.74 14.20 -12.64
N GLN A 50 -7.55 15.44 -12.22
CA GLN A 50 -6.84 16.48 -12.96
C GLN A 50 -5.63 16.94 -12.19
N VAL A 51 -4.70 17.60 -12.87
CA VAL A 51 -3.53 18.22 -12.24
C VAL A 51 -3.99 19.16 -11.12
N PRO A 52 -3.55 18.95 -9.87
CA PRO A 52 -3.97 19.81 -8.77
C PRO A 52 -3.35 21.20 -8.91
N ARG A 53 -4.05 22.21 -8.40
CA ARG A 53 -3.47 23.54 -8.23
C ARG A 53 -2.46 23.47 -7.09
N LEU A 54 -1.19 23.79 -7.37
CA LEU A 54 -0.11 23.76 -6.39
C LEU A 54 0.26 25.15 -5.86
N ALA A 55 -0.02 26.19 -6.65
CA ALA A 55 0.24 27.58 -6.24
C ALA A 55 -0.56 27.95 -4.98
N GLY A 56 0.11 28.48 -3.97
CA GLY A 56 -0.49 28.88 -2.70
C GLY A 56 -0.66 27.76 -1.69
N MET A 57 -0.25 26.53 -1.99
CA MET A 57 -0.21 25.45 -1.00
C MET A 57 0.93 25.70 0.01
N ALA A 58 0.64 25.51 1.29
CA ALA A 58 1.63 25.58 2.36
C ALA A 58 2.41 24.28 2.57
N GLY A 59 1.93 23.18 1.97
CA GLY A 59 2.58 21.87 2.04
C GLY A 59 1.77 20.78 1.37
N LEU A 60 2.37 19.60 1.25
CA LEU A 60 1.78 18.41 0.66
C LEU A 60 1.65 17.31 1.70
N VAL A 61 0.56 16.55 1.63
CA VAL A 61 0.32 15.41 2.52
C VAL A 61 0.08 14.16 1.71
N PHE A 62 0.84 13.11 2.02
CA PHE A 62 0.74 11.81 1.37
C PHE A 62 0.48 10.70 2.39
N THR A 63 -0.71 10.10 2.35
CA THR A 63 -1.06 8.93 3.16
C THR A 63 -0.71 7.60 2.48
N SER A 64 -0.04 7.66 1.32
CA SER A 64 0.43 6.49 0.56
C SER A 64 1.48 6.91 -0.48
N ALA A 65 2.46 6.05 -0.72
CA ALA A 65 3.40 6.22 -1.84
C ALA A 65 2.70 6.32 -3.21
N ASN A 66 1.49 5.75 -3.35
CA ASN A 66 0.70 5.92 -4.58
C ASN A 66 0.21 7.35 -4.79
N GLY A 67 0.02 8.13 -3.72
CA GLY A 67 -0.27 9.57 -3.83
C GLY A 67 0.90 10.33 -4.45
N VAL A 68 2.13 10.05 -4.00
CA VAL A 68 3.35 10.63 -4.59
C VAL A 68 3.46 10.27 -6.08
N ARG A 69 3.33 8.98 -6.41
CA ARG A 69 3.40 8.49 -7.80
C ARG A 69 2.31 9.10 -8.69
N ALA A 70 1.10 9.27 -8.14
CA ALA A 70 0.00 9.90 -8.86
C ALA A 70 0.31 11.37 -9.17
N LEU A 71 0.84 12.12 -8.21
CA LEU A 71 1.26 13.50 -8.43
C LEU A 71 2.35 13.57 -9.52
N CYS A 72 3.39 12.73 -9.43
CA CYS A 72 4.46 12.66 -10.44
C CYS A 72 3.95 12.25 -11.83
N HIS A 73 2.94 11.39 -11.90
CA HIS A 73 2.32 11.03 -13.17
C HIS A 73 1.64 12.23 -13.85
N HIS A 74 0.98 13.06 -13.07
CA HIS A 74 0.30 14.27 -13.59
C HIS A 74 1.25 15.43 -13.86
N LEU A 75 2.37 15.50 -13.15
CA LEU A 75 3.41 16.51 -13.33
C LEU A 75 4.61 15.85 -13.98
N THR A 76 4.87 16.12 -15.23
CA THR A 76 6.06 15.59 -15.93
C THR A 76 7.37 15.94 -15.22
N VAL A 77 7.39 17.11 -14.56
CA VAL A 77 8.49 17.60 -13.71
C VAL A 77 7.86 18.26 -12.48
N ILE A 78 8.40 17.98 -11.30
CA ILE A 78 8.02 18.71 -10.08
C ILE A 78 8.65 20.10 -10.16
N PRO A 79 7.85 21.20 -10.12
CA PRO A 79 8.39 22.55 -10.11
C PRO A 79 9.31 22.79 -8.90
N ALA A 80 10.37 23.60 -9.05
CA ALA A 80 11.36 23.79 -8.01
C ALA A 80 10.78 24.39 -6.71
N ASP A 81 9.84 25.31 -6.83
CA ASP A 81 9.10 25.89 -5.71
C ASP A 81 8.23 24.86 -4.98
N VAL A 82 7.68 23.88 -5.70
CA VAL A 82 6.91 22.78 -5.12
C VAL A 82 7.81 21.73 -4.46
N ALA A 83 8.98 21.47 -5.03
CA ALA A 83 9.94 20.48 -4.49
C ALA A 83 10.45 20.84 -3.08
N THR A 84 10.42 22.12 -2.73
CA THR A 84 10.86 22.65 -1.41
C THR A 84 9.73 22.78 -0.39
N LEU A 85 8.46 22.60 -0.81
CA LEU A 85 7.34 22.65 0.13
C LEU A 85 7.47 21.56 1.21
N PRO A 86 7.00 21.83 2.44
CA PRO A 86 6.86 20.80 3.46
C PRO A 86 6.03 19.63 2.95
N VAL A 87 6.57 18.42 3.05
CA VAL A 87 5.92 17.16 2.68
C VAL A 87 5.72 16.33 3.93
N TYR A 88 4.47 15.98 4.22
CA TYR A 88 4.09 15.13 5.33
C TYR A 88 3.73 13.72 4.80
N ALA A 89 4.56 12.74 5.15
CA ALA A 89 4.40 11.36 4.73
C ALA A 89 3.95 10.48 5.90
N VAL A 90 2.97 9.62 5.67
CA VAL A 90 2.42 8.72 6.70
C VAL A 90 3.44 7.73 7.26
N GLY A 91 4.55 7.50 6.57
CA GLY A 91 5.61 6.61 7.01
C GLY A 91 6.73 6.45 5.99
N ALA A 92 7.76 5.69 6.35
CA ALA A 92 9.04 5.60 5.63
C ALA A 92 8.90 5.23 4.14
N ALA A 93 8.03 4.30 3.77
CA ALA A 93 7.84 3.93 2.37
C ALA A 93 7.27 5.09 1.51
N THR A 94 6.41 5.93 2.12
CA THR A 94 5.86 7.12 1.47
C THR A 94 6.90 8.24 1.40
N GLY A 95 7.67 8.43 2.49
CA GLY A 95 8.78 9.37 2.54
C GLY A 95 9.86 9.05 1.51
N ALA A 96 10.26 7.78 1.42
CA ALA A 96 11.20 7.32 0.40
C ALA A 96 10.70 7.56 -1.03
N ALA A 97 9.40 7.37 -1.28
CA ALA A 97 8.82 7.70 -2.58
C ALA A 97 8.85 9.20 -2.88
N ALA A 98 8.58 10.05 -1.87
CA ALA A 98 8.66 11.51 -2.01
C ALA A 98 10.09 11.98 -2.27
N ASN A 99 11.08 11.44 -1.55
CA ASN A 99 12.49 11.73 -1.78
C ASN A 99 12.94 11.33 -3.19
N ALA A 100 12.56 10.14 -3.63
CA ALA A 100 12.85 9.68 -5.00
C ALA A 100 12.18 10.52 -6.09
N ALA A 101 11.08 11.21 -5.76
CA ALA A 101 10.40 12.16 -6.64
C ALA A 101 11.04 13.56 -6.68
N GLY A 102 12.04 13.82 -5.84
CA GLY A 102 12.78 15.10 -5.78
C GLY A 102 12.29 16.08 -4.70
N PHE A 103 11.38 15.67 -3.81
CA PHE A 103 11.03 16.50 -2.65
C PHE A 103 12.16 16.46 -1.61
N THR A 104 12.49 17.65 -1.06
CA THR A 104 13.65 17.81 -0.17
C THR A 104 13.29 18.06 1.29
N ASN A 105 12.08 18.51 1.58
CA ASN A 105 11.62 18.85 2.94
C ASN A 105 10.54 17.84 3.38
N ILE A 106 10.98 16.65 3.83
CA ILE A 106 10.08 15.53 4.12
C ILE A 106 10.06 15.23 5.61
N THR A 107 8.86 15.19 6.17
CA THR A 107 8.58 14.77 7.55
C THR A 107 7.79 13.47 7.51
N GLU A 108 8.32 12.42 8.14
CA GLU A 108 7.68 11.10 8.22
C GLU A 108 6.98 10.92 9.57
N ALA A 109 5.80 10.29 9.55
CA ALA A 109 5.09 9.83 10.74
C ALA A 109 5.25 8.31 10.95
N SER A 110 4.63 7.74 11.99
CA SER A 110 4.83 6.34 12.37
C SER A 110 3.84 5.34 11.74
N GLY A 111 3.14 5.71 10.67
CA GLY A 111 2.40 4.76 9.85
C GLY A 111 0.88 4.85 9.84
N ASP A 112 0.24 5.77 10.58
CA ASP A 112 -1.20 6.03 10.52
C ASP A 112 -1.55 7.52 10.37
N VAL A 113 -2.83 7.82 10.14
CA VAL A 113 -3.34 9.18 9.91
C VAL A 113 -3.32 10.00 11.20
N GLU A 114 -3.54 9.37 12.34
CA GLU A 114 -3.53 10.00 13.67
C GLU A 114 -2.14 10.54 14.02
N THR A 115 -1.11 9.71 13.87
CA THR A 115 0.29 10.12 14.12
C THR A 115 0.75 11.17 13.12
N LEU A 116 0.31 11.07 11.86
CA LEU A 116 0.57 12.08 10.84
C LEU A 116 -0.07 13.43 11.21
N ALA A 117 -1.32 13.44 11.64
CA ALA A 117 -2.02 14.63 12.09
C ALA A 117 -1.37 15.24 13.34
N ALA A 118 -0.94 14.41 14.31
CA ALA A 118 -0.22 14.87 15.49
C ALA A 118 1.10 15.58 15.13
N ARG A 119 1.83 15.04 14.15
CA ARG A 119 3.07 15.65 13.67
C ARG A 119 2.81 16.99 12.98
N ILE A 120 1.80 17.09 12.11
CA ILE A 120 1.41 18.35 11.46
C ILE A 120 1.01 19.40 12.49
N LYS A 121 0.28 19.02 13.55
CA LYS A 121 -0.09 19.92 14.66
C LYS A 121 1.13 20.45 15.40
N ALA A 122 2.11 19.59 15.68
CA ALA A 122 3.34 19.99 16.36
C ALA A 122 4.15 21.00 15.53
N ASP A 123 4.26 20.78 14.23
CA ASP A 123 4.94 21.69 13.33
C ASP A 123 4.18 23.03 13.20
N ALA A 124 2.85 23.03 13.13
CA ALA A 124 2.02 24.24 13.14
C ALA A 124 2.21 25.06 14.43
N ALA A 125 2.29 24.41 15.59
CA ALA A 125 2.54 25.08 16.86
C ALA A 125 3.91 25.75 16.90
N THR A 126 4.91 25.18 16.24
CA THR A 126 6.27 25.73 16.17
C THR A 126 6.38 26.87 15.15
N LEU A 127 5.71 26.76 14.01
CA LEU A 127 5.77 27.72 12.90
C LEU A 127 4.77 28.88 13.05
N GLY A 128 3.81 28.79 13.98
CA GLY A 128 2.81 29.82 14.27
C GLY A 128 1.53 29.71 13.42
N SER A 129 1.50 29.02 12.36
CA SER A 129 0.39 28.60 11.48
C SER A 129 0.89 28.36 10.05
N PHE A 130 0.10 27.66 9.25
CA PHE A 130 0.39 27.51 7.83
C PHE A 130 -0.09 28.76 7.05
N SER A 131 0.73 29.24 6.12
CA SER A 131 0.40 30.41 5.28
C SER A 131 -0.63 30.12 4.17
N GLY A 132 -1.10 28.87 4.07
CA GLY A 132 -2.07 28.40 3.08
C GLY A 132 -2.57 26.98 3.39
N PRO A 133 -3.40 26.40 2.52
CA PRO A 133 -3.89 25.04 2.72
C PRO A 133 -2.79 23.99 2.52
N LEU A 134 -2.98 22.83 3.15
CA LEU A 134 -2.22 21.61 2.88
C LEU A 134 -2.95 20.77 1.81
N LEU A 135 -2.25 20.42 0.74
CA LEU A 135 -2.81 19.55 -0.30
C LEU A 135 -2.64 18.08 0.07
N HIS A 136 -3.73 17.40 0.42
CA HIS A 136 -3.75 15.95 0.61
C HIS A 136 -3.98 15.23 -0.72
N VAL A 137 -2.92 14.69 -1.30
CA VAL A 137 -2.99 13.87 -2.51
C VAL A 137 -3.41 12.45 -2.13
N ALA A 138 -4.64 12.10 -2.49
CA ALA A 138 -5.32 10.91 -1.98
C ALA A 138 -5.79 9.97 -3.09
N GLY A 139 -6.10 8.74 -2.69
CA GLY A 139 -6.90 7.82 -3.49
C GLY A 139 -8.40 8.03 -3.30
N THR A 140 -9.22 7.33 -4.12
CA THR A 140 -10.68 7.34 -3.96
C THR A 140 -11.13 6.81 -2.60
N GLN A 141 -10.42 5.83 -2.06
CA GLN A 141 -10.71 5.28 -0.74
C GLN A 141 -10.14 6.16 0.36
N ARG A 142 -10.90 6.35 1.43
CA ARG A 142 -10.45 7.08 2.61
C ARG A 142 -9.86 6.09 3.63
N ALA A 143 -8.65 6.38 4.11
CA ALA A 143 -8.01 5.70 5.24
C ALA A 143 -7.96 6.68 6.43
N GLY A 144 -9.11 6.97 7.02
CA GLY A 144 -9.27 8.02 8.03
C GLY A 144 -9.68 9.38 7.45
N ASP A 145 -9.97 10.34 8.34
CA ASP A 145 -10.35 11.72 7.99
C ASP A 145 -9.29 12.70 8.49
N LEU A 146 -8.24 12.90 7.68
CA LEU A 146 -7.15 13.82 8.01
C LEU A 146 -7.66 15.26 8.23
N ALA A 147 -8.67 15.69 7.46
CA ALA A 147 -9.21 17.04 7.58
C ALA A 147 -9.89 17.25 8.95
N ALA A 148 -10.65 16.26 9.42
CA ALA A 148 -11.23 16.31 10.76
C ALA A 148 -10.17 16.32 11.87
N HIS A 149 -9.08 15.58 11.71
CA HIS A 149 -7.97 15.60 12.66
C HIS A 149 -7.21 16.93 12.71
N LEU A 150 -7.21 17.70 11.61
CA LEU A 150 -6.49 18.99 11.50
C LEU A 150 -7.41 20.20 11.60
N ASP A 151 -8.69 19.99 11.91
CA ASP A 151 -9.63 21.10 12.13
C ASP A 151 -9.04 22.14 13.11
N ARG A 152 -9.20 23.44 12.80
CA ARG A 152 -8.64 24.60 13.53
C ARG A 152 -7.11 24.77 13.47
N VAL A 153 -6.37 23.85 12.84
CA VAL A 153 -4.91 23.90 12.74
C VAL A 153 -4.47 24.21 11.32
N ALA A 154 -5.07 23.54 10.35
CA ALA A 154 -4.77 23.74 8.93
C ALA A 154 -5.99 23.42 8.07
N THR A 155 -6.19 24.20 7.02
CA THR A 155 -7.12 23.84 5.94
C THR A 155 -6.51 22.70 5.12
N VAL A 156 -7.25 21.62 4.92
CA VAL A 156 -6.81 20.49 4.10
C VAL A 156 -7.63 20.40 2.83
N GLU A 157 -7.00 20.61 1.68
CA GLU A 157 -7.60 20.38 0.37
C GLU A 157 -7.30 18.96 -0.10
N ARG A 158 -8.34 18.15 -0.23
CA ARG A 158 -8.20 16.76 -0.68
C ARG A 158 -8.29 16.68 -2.21
N CYS A 159 -7.23 16.21 -2.86
CA CYS A 159 -7.19 15.95 -4.29
C CYS A 159 -7.09 14.45 -4.56
N VAL A 160 -8.05 13.89 -5.32
CA VAL A 160 -8.08 12.47 -5.65
C VAL A 160 -7.39 12.24 -6.99
N LEU A 161 -6.19 11.66 -6.96
CA LEU A 161 -5.38 11.42 -8.16
C LEU A 161 -5.21 9.95 -8.53
N TYR A 162 -5.68 9.02 -7.72
CA TYR A 162 -5.60 7.59 -8.04
C TYR A 162 -6.76 6.79 -7.44
N GLU A 163 -6.94 5.61 -7.98
CA GLU A 163 -7.85 4.60 -7.47
C GLU A 163 -7.15 3.24 -7.38
N ALA A 164 -7.26 2.60 -6.24
CA ALA A 164 -6.80 1.23 -6.03
C ALA A 164 -7.94 0.26 -6.37
N GLN A 165 -8.04 -0.14 -7.64
CA GLN A 165 -9.08 -1.04 -8.15
C GLN A 165 -8.75 -2.50 -7.88
N PRO A 166 -9.72 -3.33 -7.46
CA PRO A 166 -9.54 -4.77 -7.39
C PRO A 166 -9.27 -5.36 -8.77
N CYS A 167 -8.33 -6.31 -8.84
CA CYS A 167 -8.21 -7.18 -10.01
C CYS A 167 -9.27 -8.27 -9.94
N SER A 168 -9.86 -8.62 -11.08
CA SER A 168 -10.99 -9.56 -11.14
C SER A 168 -10.59 -11.02 -10.97
N SER A 169 -9.36 -11.39 -11.32
CA SER A 169 -8.89 -12.78 -11.38
C SER A 169 -7.43 -12.92 -11.00
N LEU A 170 -7.04 -14.12 -10.63
CA LEU A 170 -5.65 -14.54 -10.53
C LEU A 170 -4.98 -14.49 -11.91
N MET A 171 -3.68 -14.21 -11.91
CA MET A 171 -2.89 -14.37 -13.13
C MET A 171 -2.79 -15.85 -13.52
N PRO A 172 -2.81 -16.21 -14.83
CA PRO A 172 -2.81 -17.60 -15.29
C PRO A 172 -1.67 -18.44 -14.72
N ALA A 173 -0.45 -17.87 -14.60
CA ALA A 173 0.68 -18.57 -14.01
C ALA A 173 0.47 -18.89 -12.53
N ALA A 174 -0.11 -17.96 -11.76
CA ALA A 174 -0.43 -18.19 -10.35
C ALA A 174 -1.50 -19.28 -10.19
N LEU A 175 -2.53 -19.25 -11.03
CA LEU A 175 -3.58 -20.28 -11.03
C LEU A 175 -3.02 -21.67 -11.35
N SER A 176 -2.10 -21.77 -12.33
CA SER A 176 -1.43 -23.02 -12.67
C SER A 176 -0.66 -23.60 -11.49
N ILE A 177 0.12 -22.77 -10.80
CA ILE A 177 0.91 -23.18 -9.63
C ILE A 177 -0.01 -23.64 -8.48
N LEU A 178 -1.08 -22.90 -8.19
CA LEU A 178 -2.04 -23.26 -7.15
C LEU A 178 -2.75 -24.59 -7.42
N LYS A 179 -2.98 -24.92 -8.68
CA LYS A 179 -3.59 -26.20 -9.07
C LYS A 179 -2.59 -27.37 -9.03
N SER A 180 -1.31 -27.11 -9.23
CA SER A 180 -0.27 -28.16 -9.21
C SER A 180 0.24 -28.44 -7.81
N ASP A 181 0.60 -27.40 -7.04
CA ASP A 181 1.17 -27.52 -5.70
C ASP A 181 0.94 -26.24 -4.86
N ALA A 182 -0.26 -26.07 -4.34
CA ALA A 182 -0.59 -24.93 -3.48
C ALA A 182 0.19 -24.94 -2.14
N SER A 183 0.61 -26.11 -1.65
CA SER A 183 1.32 -26.24 -0.37
C SER A 183 2.74 -25.66 -0.41
N ALA A 184 3.33 -25.53 -1.60
CA ALA A 184 4.63 -24.94 -1.82
C ALA A 184 4.59 -23.41 -2.01
N VAL A 185 3.42 -22.74 -1.80
CA VAL A 185 3.23 -21.31 -2.08
C VAL A 185 3.11 -20.49 -0.80
N ALA A 186 4.03 -19.55 -0.60
CA ALA A 186 3.91 -18.51 0.41
C ALA A 186 3.37 -17.21 -0.23
N ILE A 187 2.56 -16.46 0.53
CA ILE A 187 1.90 -15.24 0.04
C ILE A 187 2.07 -14.10 1.03
N PRO A 188 2.99 -13.15 0.82
CA PRO A 188 3.09 -11.95 1.65
C PRO A 188 1.84 -11.07 1.52
N LEU A 189 1.18 -10.81 2.64
CA LEU A 189 -0.02 -9.98 2.75
C LEU A 189 0.25 -8.75 3.62
N PHE A 190 -0.02 -7.57 3.07
CA PHE A 190 0.31 -6.28 3.67
C PHE A 190 -0.92 -5.50 4.18
N SER A 191 -2.12 -5.96 3.88
CA SER A 191 -3.35 -5.32 4.35
C SER A 191 -4.51 -6.31 4.49
N PRO A 192 -5.47 -6.05 5.40
CA PRO A 192 -6.70 -6.83 5.51
C PRO A 192 -7.49 -6.89 4.20
N ARG A 193 -7.50 -5.79 3.43
CA ARG A 193 -8.16 -5.72 2.12
C ARG A 193 -7.55 -6.68 1.12
N SER A 194 -6.22 -6.76 1.04
CA SER A 194 -5.53 -7.67 0.12
C SER A 194 -5.85 -9.13 0.44
N ALA A 195 -5.95 -9.49 1.71
CA ALA A 195 -6.33 -10.84 2.13
C ALA A 195 -7.74 -11.21 1.62
N ARG A 196 -8.72 -10.33 1.81
CA ARG A 196 -10.09 -10.57 1.32
C ARG A 196 -10.17 -10.67 -0.20
N LEU A 197 -9.55 -9.72 -0.92
CA LEU A 197 -9.53 -9.72 -2.38
C LEU A 197 -8.88 -10.96 -2.97
N LEU A 198 -7.81 -11.46 -2.34
CA LEU A 198 -7.16 -12.68 -2.76
C LEU A 198 -8.07 -13.90 -2.56
N ALA A 199 -8.72 -14.03 -1.40
CA ALA A 199 -9.67 -15.10 -1.15
C ALA A 199 -10.82 -15.09 -2.16
N ASP A 200 -11.37 -13.90 -2.46
CA ASP A 200 -12.40 -13.73 -3.50
C ASP A 200 -11.92 -14.21 -4.88
N GLN A 201 -10.64 -13.98 -5.22
CA GLN A 201 -10.07 -14.50 -6.47
C GLN A 201 -9.91 -16.02 -6.45
N PHE A 202 -9.54 -16.63 -5.32
CA PHE A 202 -9.50 -18.10 -5.15
C PHE A 202 -10.90 -18.71 -5.35
N HIS A 203 -11.93 -18.10 -4.75
CA HIS A 203 -13.32 -18.54 -4.92
C HIS A 203 -13.75 -18.46 -6.39
N ARG A 204 -13.55 -17.33 -7.07
CA ARG A 204 -13.91 -17.16 -8.48
C ARG A 204 -13.14 -18.09 -9.41
N ALA A 205 -11.91 -18.44 -9.07
CA ALA A 205 -11.08 -19.35 -9.85
C ALA A 205 -11.37 -20.84 -9.59
N GLY A 206 -12.29 -21.17 -8.68
CA GLY A 206 -12.61 -22.56 -8.30
C GLY A 206 -11.47 -23.27 -7.57
N CYS A 207 -10.55 -22.54 -6.93
CA CYS A 207 -9.42 -23.11 -6.19
C CYS A 207 -9.51 -22.88 -4.67
N VAL A 208 -10.73 -22.95 -4.12
CA VAL A 208 -11.02 -22.74 -2.68
C VAL A 208 -10.20 -23.68 -1.78
N ALA A 209 -9.97 -24.92 -2.19
CA ALA A 209 -9.14 -25.86 -1.44
C ALA A 209 -7.72 -25.36 -1.20
N ALA A 210 -7.17 -24.52 -2.08
CA ALA A 210 -5.85 -23.94 -1.94
C ALA A 210 -5.76 -22.95 -0.77
N LEU A 211 -6.87 -22.35 -0.29
CA LEU A 211 -6.89 -21.50 0.91
C LEU A 211 -6.38 -22.22 2.17
N GLY A 212 -6.65 -23.54 2.24
CA GLY A 212 -6.18 -24.39 3.33
C GLY A 212 -4.75 -24.91 3.16
N LEU A 213 -4.09 -24.66 2.03
CA LEU A 213 -2.76 -25.18 1.70
C LEU A 213 -1.68 -24.12 1.63
N VAL A 214 -1.99 -22.94 1.06
CA VAL A 214 -1.02 -21.84 0.95
C VAL A 214 -0.64 -21.27 2.31
N ILE A 215 0.50 -20.59 2.38
CA ILE A 215 1.04 -19.99 3.62
C ILE A 215 1.01 -18.45 3.49
N PRO A 216 -0.04 -17.77 3.98
CA PRO A 216 -0.04 -16.32 4.08
C PRO A 216 0.96 -15.83 5.13
N LEU A 217 1.84 -14.90 4.73
CA LEU A 217 2.79 -14.21 5.59
C LEU A 217 2.25 -12.79 5.85
N CYS A 218 1.68 -12.59 7.02
CA CYS A 218 0.93 -11.39 7.36
C CYS A 218 1.79 -10.35 8.06
N LEU A 219 1.74 -9.09 7.61
CA LEU A 219 2.52 -7.99 8.18
C LEU A 219 2.08 -7.62 9.62
N SER A 220 0.84 -7.90 9.99
CA SER A 220 0.29 -7.56 11.30
C SER A 220 -0.81 -8.52 11.73
N GLU A 221 -1.17 -8.46 13.00
CA GLU A 221 -2.27 -9.24 13.56
C GLU A 221 -3.62 -8.94 12.87
N ALA A 222 -3.88 -7.68 12.52
CA ALA A 222 -5.08 -7.29 11.79
C ALA A 222 -5.16 -7.96 10.40
N VAL A 223 -4.02 -8.10 9.71
CA VAL A 223 -3.93 -8.81 8.43
C VAL A 223 -4.16 -10.30 8.64
N ALA A 224 -3.55 -10.91 9.67
CA ALA A 224 -3.71 -12.33 9.97
C ALA A 224 -5.16 -12.66 10.33
N LYS A 225 -5.81 -11.86 11.18
CA LYS A 225 -7.25 -12.01 11.51
C LYS A 225 -8.13 -11.96 10.24
N SER A 226 -7.84 -11.00 9.34
CA SER A 226 -8.58 -10.89 8.07
C SER A 226 -8.32 -12.07 7.13
N ALA A 227 -7.10 -12.60 7.09
CA ALA A 227 -6.76 -13.78 6.30
C ALA A 227 -7.50 -15.02 6.84
N HIS A 228 -7.48 -15.25 8.16
CA HIS A 228 -8.22 -16.36 8.78
C HIS A 228 -9.73 -16.24 8.51
N ALA A 229 -10.32 -15.05 8.69
CA ALA A 229 -11.73 -14.82 8.40
C ALA A 229 -12.09 -15.04 6.92
N ALA A 230 -11.11 -14.90 6.02
CA ALA A 230 -11.26 -15.14 4.58
C ALA A 230 -10.99 -16.60 4.17
N GLY A 231 -10.71 -17.52 5.14
CA GLY A 231 -10.54 -18.94 4.90
C GLY A 231 -9.10 -19.45 4.79
N PHE A 232 -8.09 -18.60 4.97
CA PHE A 232 -6.69 -19.05 4.99
C PHE A 232 -6.35 -19.73 6.31
N SER A 233 -6.02 -21.03 6.27
CA SER A 233 -5.78 -21.84 7.49
C SER A 233 -4.42 -21.61 8.13
N HIS A 234 -3.39 -21.21 7.37
CA HIS A 234 -1.99 -21.15 7.81
C HIS A 234 -1.42 -19.74 7.86
N ALA A 235 -2.27 -18.72 8.13
CA ALA A 235 -1.81 -17.34 8.22
C ALA A 235 -0.82 -17.17 9.39
N ARG A 236 0.39 -16.67 9.08
CA ARG A 236 1.47 -16.43 10.05
C ARG A 236 1.75 -14.93 10.13
N ILE A 237 2.01 -14.43 11.33
CA ILE A 237 2.51 -13.07 11.57
C ILE A 237 4.04 -13.10 11.46
N ARG A 238 4.59 -12.10 10.80
CA ARG A 238 6.04 -11.91 10.67
C ARG A 238 6.57 -11.14 11.88
#